data_962f1b9f575069349d9cbabc024a1ed2
#
_entry.id   962f1b9f575069349d9cbabc024a1ed2
#
_cell.length_a   1.000
_cell.length_b   1.000
_cell.length_c   1.000
_cell.angle_alpha   90.00
_cell.angle_beta   90.00
_cell.angle_gamma   90.00
#
_symmetry.space_group_name_H-M   'P 1'
#
loop_
_entity.id
_entity.type
_entity.pdbx_description
1 polymer ?
#
loop_
_entity_poly.entity_id
_entity_poly.type
_entity_poly.pdbx_seq_one_letter_code
_entity_poly.pdbx_strand_id
1 'polypeptide(L)'
;MNGFFVGEGTLLVQCVEEFKRAGGAVSGVLSSEPRVRAWAVAEGLPLFGSPEDAGLRDLAFDYLFSIVNLTIFPQHLPVQARKFAINFFDGPLPRYTGINVTSWALMNGETSHAVTWHEMKETPDAGRILKSGSVEISPDETSMSLNAKCYEAGLASFALLVQDLKENRLAPVEQGVEKNIYTADMRPANLGALDFTKPAVELDRLVRALDFGTYANPLGAAKIWSGTGVSLVGSLKVKEGPASAPAGHVVSVDDETVTVSAADHNVVLGNFRCLAGEPRHPNALGLPSGGQIPPLPTLDAEMVDATARGEVYLQKALAG
;
A
#
# COMPACT_ATOMS: atom_id res chain seq x y z
N MET A 1 20.90 10.33 -23.12
CA MET A 1 19.67 9.66 -22.64
C MET A 1 18.60 10.73 -22.42
N ASN A 2 17.43 10.57 -23.03
CA ASN A 2 16.30 11.48 -22.84
C ASN A 2 15.18 10.71 -22.10
N GLY A 3 14.72 11.23 -20.95
CA GLY A 3 13.69 10.61 -20.14
C GLY A 3 12.41 11.44 -20.11
N PHE A 4 11.26 10.78 -20.22
CA PHE A 4 9.95 11.33 -19.94
C PHE A 4 9.39 10.66 -18.70
N PHE A 5 8.92 11.46 -17.73
CA PHE A 5 8.54 10.98 -16.41
C PHE A 5 7.05 11.18 -16.16
N VAL A 6 6.39 10.16 -15.66
CA VAL A 6 4.96 10.17 -15.38
C VAL A 6 4.68 9.64 -14.00
N GLY A 7 3.81 10.30 -13.24
CA GLY A 7 3.39 9.82 -11.93
C GLY A 7 3.30 10.92 -10.88
N GLU A 8 3.43 10.51 -9.62
CA GLU A 8 3.13 11.34 -8.46
C GLU A 8 4.16 11.11 -7.34
N GLY A 9 4.11 11.97 -6.32
CA GLY A 9 4.87 11.81 -5.08
C GLY A 9 6.34 12.18 -5.16
N THR A 10 6.97 12.09 -3.99
CA THR A 10 8.38 12.49 -3.80
C THR A 10 9.34 11.56 -4.52
N LEU A 11 9.00 10.28 -4.69
CA LEU A 11 9.86 9.33 -5.41
C LEU A 11 10.04 9.75 -6.87
N LEU A 12 8.97 10.20 -7.54
CA LEU A 12 9.07 10.73 -8.91
C LEU A 12 10.08 11.87 -8.97
N VAL A 13 9.95 12.85 -8.09
CA VAL A 13 10.85 14.02 -8.03
C VAL A 13 12.31 13.57 -7.84
N GLN A 14 12.56 12.70 -6.87
CA GLN A 14 13.90 12.19 -6.57
C GLN A 14 14.50 11.39 -7.74
N CYS A 15 13.69 10.58 -8.42
CA CYS A 15 14.13 9.85 -9.62
C CYS A 15 14.48 10.79 -10.78
N VAL A 16 13.72 11.85 -11.01
CA VAL A 16 14.05 12.87 -12.01
C VAL A 16 15.38 13.53 -11.67
N GLU A 17 15.60 13.93 -10.43
CA GLU A 17 16.85 14.54 -10.00
C GLU A 17 18.04 13.57 -10.13
N GLU A 18 17.85 12.29 -9.79
CA GLU A 18 18.87 11.26 -9.97
C GLU A 18 19.21 11.06 -11.45
N PHE A 19 18.21 11.04 -12.33
CA PHE A 19 18.40 10.93 -13.77
C PHE A 19 19.18 12.12 -14.34
N LYS A 20 18.86 13.36 -13.91
CA LYS A 20 19.60 14.58 -14.26
C LYS A 20 21.04 14.50 -13.77
N ARG A 21 21.26 14.05 -12.53
CA ARG A 21 22.61 13.89 -11.93
C ARG A 21 23.46 12.88 -12.70
N ALA A 22 22.86 11.81 -13.24
CA ALA A 22 23.52 10.84 -14.10
C ALA A 22 23.83 11.37 -15.53
N GLY A 23 23.45 12.62 -15.84
CA GLY A 23 23.64 13.25 -17.14
C GLY A 23 22.50 12.98 -18.14
N GLY A 24 21.35 12.58 -17.67
CA GLY A 24 20.13 12.46 -18.48
C GLY A 24 19.45 13.82 -18.72
N ALA A 25 18.87 13.99 -19.89
CA ALA A 25 18.02 15.13 -20.21
C ALA A 25 16.54 14.76 -19.99
N VAL A 26 15.78 15.64 -19.34
CA VAL A 26 14.35 15.43 -19.07
C VAL A 26 13.53 16.05 -20.20
N SER A 27 12.85 15.20 -20.98
CA SER A 27 11.97 15.65 -22.07
C SER A 27 10.67 16.24 -21.57
N GLY A 28 10.22 15.84 -20.37
CA GLY A 28 9.04 16.39 -19.71
C GLY A 28 8.59 15.55 -18.53
N VAL A 29 7.65 16.13 -17.79
CA VAL A 29 6.96 15.51 -16.64
C VAL A 29 5.46 15.56 -16.89
N LEU A 30 4.78 14.44 -16.65
CA LEU A 30 3.32 14.36 -16.64
C LEU A 30 2.87 13.98 -15.22
N SER A 31 2.12 14.88 -14.57
CA SER A 31 1.60 14.67 -13.23
C SER A 31 0.32 15.44 -13.01
N SER A 32 -0.61 14.85 -12.26
CA SER A 32 -1.81 15.52 -11.75
C SER A 32 -1.58 16.15 -10.37
N GLU A 33 -0.55 15.72 -9.64
CA GLU A 33 -0.28 16.17 -8.27
C GLU A 33 0.23 17.61 -8.21
N PRO A 34 -0.44 18.51 -7.46
CA PRO A 34 -0.07 19.92 -7.39
C PRO A 34 1.37 20.18 -6.96
N ARG A 35 1.93 19.38 -6.04
CA ARG A 35 3.30 19.54 -5.54
C ARG A 35 4.34 19.21 -6.60
N VAL A 36 4.15 18.09 -7.32
CA VAL A 36 5.02 17.69 -8.44
C VAL A 36 4.97 18.72 -9.56
N ARG A 37 3.75 19.21 -9.88
CA ARG A 37 3.57 20.27 -10.89
C ARG A 37 4.28 21.55 -10.53
N ALA A 38 4.13 22.02 -9.29
CA ALA A 38 4.80 23.23 -8.81
C ALA A 38 6.32 23.11 -8.86
N TRP A 39 6.85 21.94 -8.45
CA TRP A 39 8.26 21.63 -8.54
C TRP A 39 8.75 21.62 -10.00
N ALA A 40 8.06 20.94 -10.92
CA ALA A 40 8.46 20.88 -12.32
C ALA A 40 8.52 22.27 -12.98
N VAL A 41 7.56 23.14 -12.65
CA VAL A 41 7.56 24.54 -13.10
C VAL A 41 8.77 25.30 -12.53
N ALA A 42 9.07 25.14 -11.25
CA ALA A 42 10.22 25.79 -10.60
C ALA A 42 11.57 25.35 -11.20
N GLU A 43 11.65 24.07 -11.64
CA GLU A 43 12.83 23.50 -12.33
C GLU A 43 12.87 23.82 -13.83
N GLY A 44 11.89 24.54 -14.37
CA GLY A 44 11.80 24.87 -15.80
C GLY A 44 11.61 23.65 -16.71
N LEU A 45 11.02 22.55 -16.19
CA LEU A 45 10.78 21.35 -16.95
C LEU A 45 9.48 21.44 -17.77
N PRO A 46 9.43 20.92 -19.01
CA PRO A 46 8.18 20.78 -19.75
C PRO A 46 7.16 19.98 -18.93
N LEU A 47 5.96 20.54 -18.73
CA LEU A 47 4.93 19.97 -17.88
C LEU A 47 3.66 19.69 -18.66
N PHE A 48 3.15 18.47 -18.54
CA PHE A 48 1.93 17.98 -19.17
C PHE A 48 0.88 17.65 -18.12
N GLY A 49 -0.39 17.83 -18.47
CA GLY A 49 -1.50 17.57 -17.55
C GLY A 49 -2.28 16.30 -17.85
N SER A 50 -2.15 15.78 -19.07
CA SER A 50 -2.90 14.60 -19.53
C SER A 50 -2.08 13.80 -20.54
N PRO A 51 -2.26 12.48 -20.63
CA PRO A 51 -1.70 11.66 -21.70
C PRO A 51 -2.14 12.05 -23.11
N GLU A 52 -3.28 12.72 -23.24
CA GLU A 52 -3.85 13.20 -24.50
C GLU A 52 -3.36 14.60 -24.91
N ASP A 53 -2.49 15.20 -24.11
CA ASP A 53 -1.94 16.53 -24.41
C ASP A 53 -1.28 16.52 -25.79
N ALA A 54 -1.69 17.44 -26.64
CA ALA A 54 -1.21 17.52 -28.04
C ALA A 54 0.30 17.67 -28.12
N GLY A 55 0.93 18.34 -27.14
CA GLY A 55 2.37 18.52 -27.07
C GLY A 55 3.15 17.23 -26.86
N LEU A 56 2.50 16.15 -26.38
CA LEU A 56 3.14 14.86 -26.21
C LEU A 56 3.35 14.09 -27.51
N ARG A 57 2.54 14.33 -28.54
CA ARG A 57 2.54 13.52 -29.77
C ARG A 57 3.86 13.56 -30.52
N ASP A 58 4.50 14.72 -30.52
CA ASP A 58 5.75 14.97 -31.22
C ASP A 58 6.98 14.93 -30.28
N LEU A 59 6.76 14.63 -28.99
CA LEU A 59 7.83 14.60 -28.00
C LEU A 59 8.72 13.38 -28.17
N ALA A 60 10.01 13.61 -28.34
CA ALA A 60 10.99 12.54 -28.52
C ALA A 60 11.69 12.22 -27.20
N PHE A 61 11.62 10.95 -26.78
CA PHE A 61 12.36 10.43 -25.62
C PHE A 61 12.82 8.99 -25.83
N ASP A 62 13.89 8.65 -25.15
CA ASP A 62 14.44 7.29 -25.18
C ASP A 62 13.72 6.39 -24.18
N TYR A 63 13.42 6.93 -23.02
CA TYR A 63 12.84 6.22 -21.89
C TYR A 63 11.59 6.93 -21.37
N LEU A 64 10.55 6.15 -21.11
CA LEU A 64 9.43 6.57 -20.27
C LEU A 64 9.58 5.91 -18.90
N PHE A 65 9.48 6.70 -17.84
CA PHE A 65 9.46 6.20 -16.46
C PHE A 65 8.12 6.51 -15.83
N SER A 66 7.35 5.48 -15.49
CA SER A 66 6.09 5.54 -14.73
C SER A 66 6.40 5.25 -13.27
N ILE A 67 6.18 6.22 -12.38
CA ILE A 67 6.62 6.15 -10.98
C ILE A 67 5.47 6.58 -10.09
N VAL A 68 5.03 5.68 -9.17
CA VAL A 68 3.87 5.92 -8.28
C VAL A 68 2.66 6.40 -9.09
N ASN A 69 2.32 5.65 -10.10
CA ASN A 69 1.23 5.99 -11.01
C ASN A 69 0.20 4.86 -11.03
N LEU A 70 -1.04 5.19 -10.67
CA LEU A 70 -2.17 4.27 -10.68
C LEU A 70 -3.03 4.36 -11.94
N THR A 71 -2.69 5.29 -12.85
CA THR A 71 -3.44 5.49 -14.09
C THR A 71 -2.95 4.56 -15.18
N ILE A 72 -3.85 3.80 -15.79
CA ILE A 72 -3.54 3.03 -17.00
C ILE A 72 -3.43 4.00 -18.16
N PHE A 73 -2.27 4.04 -18.81
CA PHE A 73 -2.04 4.91 -19.95
C PHE A 73 -2.63 4.36 -21.25
N PRO A 74 -3.06 5.23 -22.17
CA PRO A 74 -3.29 4.84 -23.55
C PRO A 74 -2.00 4.23 -24.12
N GLN A 75 -2.14 3.16 -24.90
CA GLN A 75 -0.98 2.39 -25.42
C GLN A 75 -0.01 3.24 -26.26
N HIS A 76 -0.47 4.32 -26.87
CA HIS A 76 0.40 5.16 -27.68
C HIS A 76 1.55 5.79 -26.89
N LEU A 77 1.37 6.09 -25.59
CA LEU A 77 2.40 6.75 -24.80
C LEU A 77 3.59 5.83 -24.47
N PRO A 78 3.40 4.60 -23.95
CA PRO A 78 4.51 3.67 -23.77
C PRO A 78 5.25 3.30 -25.07
N VAL A 79 4.51 3.15 -26.17
CA VAL A 79 5.08 2.80 -27.50
C VAL A 79 5.96 3.92 -28.06
N GLN A 80 5.74 5.17 -27.65
CA GLN A 80 6.53 6.32 -28.08
C GLN A 80 7.98 6.28 -27.55
N ALA A 81 8.25 5.58 -26.47
CA ALA A 81 9.59 5.40 -25.94
C ALA A 81 10.47 4.63 -26.93
N ARG A 82 11.58 5.22 -27.38
CA ARG A 82 12.47 4.64 -28.40
C ARG A 82 13.20 3.39 -27.90
N LYS A 83 13.42 3.26 -26.59
CA LYS A 83 14.15 2.15 -25.98
C LYS A 83 13.29 1.37 -25.02
N PHE A 84 12.88 1.97 -23.90
CA PHE A 84 12.09 1.30 -22.88
C PHE A 84 11.03 2.23 -22.27
N ALA A 85 9.81 1.70 -22.10
CA ALA A 85 8.82 2.21 -21.17
C ALA A 85 8.91 1.37 -19.90
N ILE A 86 9.18 2.00 -18.76
CA ILE A 86 9.55 1.36 -17.49
C ILE A 86 8.60 1.80 -16.41
N ASN A 87 8.04 0.83 -15.68
CA ASN A 87 7.19 1.10 -14.52
C ASN A 87 7.91 0.75 -13.23
N PHE A 88 7.75 1.59 -12.21
CA PHE A 88 8.06 1.28 -10.84
C PHE A 88 6.89 0.55 -10.20
N PHE A 89 7.15 -0.58 -9.59
CA PHE A 89 6.20 -1.35 -8.83
C PHE A 89 6.75 -1.62 -7.42
N ASP A 90 5.94 -1.36 -6.40
CA ASP A 90 6.31 -1.48 -4.99
C ASP A 90 6.14 -2.91 -4.44
N GLY A 91 6.35 -3.91 -5.29
CA GLY A 91 6.23 -5.32 -4.95
C GLY A 91 7.22 -6.22 -5.70
N PRO A 92 7.46 -7.45 -5.17
CA PRO A 92 8.31 -8.47 -5.81
C PRO A 92 7.57 -9.18 -6.94
N LEU A 93 7.70 -8.67 -8.18
CA LEU A 93 7.17 -9.37 -9.35
C LEU A 93 7.92 -10.69 -9.63
N PRO A 94 7.22 -11.75 -10.08
CA PRO A 94 5.78 -11.83 -10.34
C PRO A 94 4.95 -12.26 -9.13
N ARG A 95 5.55 -12.54 -7.97
CA ARG A 95 4.90 -13.12 -6.81
C ARG A 95 3.74 -12.26 -6.28
N TYR A 96 3.87 -10.95 -6.31
CA TYR A 96 2.83 -9.98 -5.97
C TYR A 96 2.53 -9.11 -7.20
N THR A 97 1.27 -8.94 -7.56
CA THR A 97 0.81 -8.08 -8.66
C THR A 97 -0.44 -7.32 -8.24
N GLY A 98 -0.69 -6.17 -8.87
CA GLY A 98 -1.86 -5.34 -8.60
C GLY A 98 -1.58 -4.23 -7.60
N ILE A 99 -2.44 -4.01 -6.61
CA ILE A 99 -2.37 -2.84 -5.74
C ILE A 99 -2.32 -3.20 -4.25
N ASN A 100 -1.84 -2.24 -3.43
CA ASN A 100 -1.74 -2.37 -1.96
C ASN A 100 -0.90 -3.58 -1.53
N VAL A 101 0.08 -3.98 -2.34
CA VAL A 101 0.84 -5.23 -2.14
C VAL A 101 1.69 -5.22 -0.86
N THR A 102 2.07 -4.07 -0.35
CA THR A 102 2.75 -3.91 0.95
C THR A 102 1.85 -4.33 2.12
N SER A 103 0.58 -3.90 2.12
CA SER A 103 -0.40 -4.34 3.13
C SER A 103 -0.66 -5.85 3.05
N TRP A 104 -0.83 -6.38 1.84
CA TRP A 104 -1.03 -7.81 1.64
C TRP A 104 0.19 -8.63 2.07
N ALA A 105 1.41 -8.15 1.84
CA ALA A 105 2.63 -8.80 2.29
C ALA A 105 2.67 -8.92 3.84
N LEU A 106 2.32 -7.85 4.55
CA LEU A 106 2.23 -7.87 6.02
C LEU A 106 1.15 -8.83 6.52
N MET A 107 -0.05 -8.80 5.95
CA MET A 107 -1.13 -9.73 6.31
C MET A 107 -0.73 -11.18 6.06
N ASN A 108 -0.01 -11.46 4.98
CA ASN A 108 0.50 -12.80 4.66
C ASN A 108 1.68 -13.21 5.53
N GLY A 109 2.20 -12.33 6.38
CA GLY A 109 3.32 -12.62 7.29
C GLY A 109 4.66 -12.76 6.61
N GLU A 110 4.85 -12.05 5.49
CA GLU A 110 6.14 -12.00 4.82
C GLU A 110 7.19 -11.36 5.72
N THR A 111 8.42 -11.85 5.64
CA THR A 111 9.60 -11.30 6.32
C THR A 111 10.52 -10.52 5.39
N SER A 112 10.23 -10.58 4.10
CA SER A 112 10.96 -9.86 3.06
C SER A 112 10.02 -9.38 1.98
N HIS A 113 10.37 -8.28 1.35
CA HIS A 113 9.66 -7.67 0.24
C HIS A 113 10.67 -7.20 -0.80
N ALA A 114 10.20 -6.64 -1.90
CA ALA A 114 11.07 -6.02 -2.89
C ALA A 114 10.29 -4.96 -3.68
N VAL A 115 11.03 -4.11 -4.35
CA VAL A 115 10.50 -3.25 -5.41
C VAL A 115 11.02 -3.71 -6.76
N THR A 116 10.26 -3.44 -7.81
CA THR A 116 10.57 -3.92 -9.16
C THR A 116 10.41 -2.80 -10.19
N TRP A 117 11.44 -2.58 -10.98
CA TRP A 117 11.41 -1.82 -12.22
C TRP A 117 11.21 -2.80 -13.36
N HIS A 118 10.13 -2.68 -14.12
CA HIS A 118 9.79 -3.61 -15.19
C HIS A 118 9.35 -2.89 -16.45
N GLU A 119 9.42 -3.56 -17.59
CA GLU A 119 8.88 -3.04 -18.83
C GLU A 119 7.36 -2.88 -18.75
N MET A 120 6.86 -1.81 -19.29
CA MET A 120 5.43 -1.64 -19.50
C MET A 120 4.97 -2.47 -20.69
N LYS A 121 3.91 -3.23 -20.51
CA LYS A 121 3.23 -4.04 -21.53
C LYS A 121 1.75 -3.75 -21.53
N GLU A 122 1.03 -4.27 -22.52
CA GLU A 122 -0.42 -4.16 -22.60
C GLU A 122 -1.10 -4.74 -21.35
N THR A 123 -0.61 -5.89 -20.88
CA THR A 123 -1.04 -6.45 -19.59
C THR A 123 -0.23 -5.81 -18.47
N PRO A 124 -0.87 -5.14 -17.50
CA PRO A 124 -0.17 -4.57 -16.34
C PRO A 124 0.70 -5.61 -15.62
N ASP A 125 1.81 -5.18 -15.09
CA ASP A 125 2.77 -5.95 -14.28
C ASP A 125 3.32 -7.22 -14.97
N ALA A 126 3.17 -7.36 -16.29
CA ALA A 126 3.59 -8.57 -17.02
C ALA A 126 4.89 -8.42 -17.83
N GLY A 127 5.50 -7.24 -17.82
CA GLY A 127 6.72 -7.00 -18.57
C GLY A 127 7.97 -7.58 -17.90
N ARG A 128 9.07 -7.70 -18.65
CA ARG A 128 10.34 -8.22 -18.14
C ARG A 128 10.86 -7.35 -16.99
N ILE A 129 11.45 -7.99 -15.99
CA ILE A 129 12.11 -7.31 -14.88
C ILE A 129 13.43 -6.72 -15.37
N LEU A 130 13.62 -5.44 -15.11
CA LEU A 130 14.83 -4.69 -15.49
C LEU A 130 15.77 -4.49 -14.30
N LYS A 131 15.20 -4.25 -13.11
CA LYS A 131 15.93 -4.09 -11.86
C LYS A 131 15.02 -4.37 -10.68
N SER A 132 15.57 -4.88 -9.59
CA SER A 132 14.85 -5.06 -8.34
C SER A 132 15.67 -4.53 -7.17
N GLY A 133 14.98 -4.08 -6.12
CA GLY A 133 15.57 -3.71 -4.83
C GLY A 133 14.93 -4.53 -3.71
N SER A 134 15.72 -5.22 -2.90
CA SER A 134 15.20 -5.98 -1.74
C SER A 134 14.85 -5.06 -0.58
N VAL A 135 13.80 -5.43 0.16
CA VAL A 135 13.33 -4.73 1.36
C VAL A 135 13.12 -5.76 2.46
N GLU A 136 13.71 -5.54 3.64
CA GLU A 136 13.47 -6.35 4.82
C GLU A 136 12.22 -5.85 5.55
N ILE A 137 11.34 -6.77 5.96
CA ILE A 137 10.16 -6.49 6.77
C ILE A 137 10.52 -6.77 8.23
N SER A 138 10.53 -5.72 9.05
CA SER A 138 10.77 -5.83 10.49
C SER A 138 9.55 -6.43 11.21
N PRO A 139 9.72 -7.06 12.40
CA PRO A 139 8.59 -7.64 13.13
C PRO A 139 7.48 -6.66 13.51
N ASP A 140 7.82 -5.38 13.66
CA ASP A 140 6.93 -4.27 14.00
C ASP A 140 6.54 -3.39 12.79
N GLU A 141 6.88 -3.84 11.58
CA GLU A 141 6.63 -3.09 10.35
C GLU A 141 5.14 -2.81 10.15
N THR A 142 4.82 -1.56 9.80
CA THR A 142 3.48 -1.14 9.34
C THR A 142 3.46 -0.95 7.83
N SER A 143 2.28 -0.86 7.23
CA SER A 143 2.20 -0.54 5.80
C SER A 143 2.79 0.83 5.48
N MET A 144 2.66 1.80 6.38
CA MET A 144 3.28 3.12 6.21
C MET A 144 4.81 3.04 6.17
N SER A 145 5.42 2.34 7.14
CA SER A 145 6.88 2.22 7.20
C SER A 145 7.43 1.34 6.07
N LEU A 146 6.71 0.27 5.70
CA LEU A 146 7.09 -0.58 4.56
C LEU A 146 7.05 0.20 3.23
N ASN A 147 6.03 1.02 3.01
CA ASN A 147 5.96 1.90 1.84
C ASN A 147 7.14 2.88 1.80
N ALA A 148 7.53 3.46 2.93
CA ALA A 148 8.70 4.32 3.00
C ALA A 148 9.99 3.57 2.61
N LYS A 149 10.21 2.36 3.15
CA LYS A 149 11.32 1.49 2.76
C LYS A 149 11.28 1.10 1.27
N CYS A 150 10.09 0.87 0.72
CA CYS A 150 9.93 0.61 -0.72
C CYS A 150 10.36 1.82 -1.56
N TYR A 151 10.08 3.04 -1.12
CA TYR A 151 10.51 4.25 -1.82
C TYR A 151 12.03 4.43 -1.75
N GLU A 152 12.65 4.17 -0.61
CA GLU A 152 14.12 4.19 -0.46
C GLU A 152 14.79 3.14 -1.37
N ALA A 153 14.30 1.91 -1.36
CA ALA A 153 14.78 0.85 -2.24
C ALA A 153 14.50 1.15 -3.72
N GLY A 154 13.37 1.80 -4.01
CA GLY A 154 13.01 2.31 -5.34
C GLY A 154 14.05 3.29 -5.86
N LEU A 155 14.38 4.32 -5.09
CA LEU A 155 15.39 5.32 -5.46
C LEU A 155 16.79 4.70 -5.62
N ALA A 156 17.20 3.84 -4.68
CA ALA A 156 18.50 3.19 -4.73
C ALA A 156 18.62 2.27 -5.97
N SER A 157 17.59 1.48 -6.26
CA SER A 157 17.56 0.62 -7.44
C SER A 157 17.41 1.39 -8.76
N PHE A 158 16.75 2.57 -8.73
CA PHE A 158 16.65 3.46 -9.89
C PHE A 158 18.02 4.00 -10.30
N ALA A 159 18.86 4.42 -9.36
CA ALA A 159 20.22 4.87 -9.64
C ALA A 159 21.03 3.79 -10.36
N LEU A 160 20.93 2.53 -9.91
CA LEU A 160 21.56 1.39 -10.57
C LEU A 160 20.97 1.10 -11.95
N LEU A 161 19.64 1.20 -12.10
CA LEU A 161 18.95 1.05 -13.38
C LEU A 161 19.44 2.10 -14.39
N VAL A 162 19.53 3.37 -13.99
CA VAL A 162 20.01 4.47 -14.85
C VAL A 162 21.45 4.24 -15.27
N GLN A 163 22.30 3.73 -14.38
CA GLN A 163 23.67 3.35 -14.72
C GLN A 163 23.72 2.23 -15.77
N ASP A 164 22.93 1.17 -15.59
CA ASP A 164 22.86 0.06 -16.55
C ASP A 164 22.33 0.50 -17.91
N LEU A 165 21.33 1.41 -17.94
CA LEU A 165 20.82 2.00 -19.18
C LEU A 165 21.88 2.84 -19.90
N LYS A 166 22.66 3.62 -19.15
CA LYS A 166 23.75 4.46 -19.70
C LYS A 166 24.87 3.63 -20.31
N GLU A 167 25.20 2.53 -19.66
CA GLU A 167 26.29 1.65 -20.06
C GLU A 167 25.86 0.52 -21.02
N ASN A 168 24.56 0.49 -21.40
CA ASN A 168 23.94 -0.57 -22.21
C ASN A 168 24.19 -1.98 -21.63
N ARG A 169 24.16 -2.11 -20.31
CA ARG A 169 24.35 -3.38 -19.56
C ARG A 169 23.05 -3.98 -19.07
N LEU A 170 21.92 -3.38 -19.41
CA LEU A 170 20.64 -3.88 -18.97
C LEU A 170 20.41 -5.32 -19.44
N ALA A 171 20.04 -6.18 -18.51
CA ALA A 171 19.74 -7.60 -18.75
C ALA A 171 18.30 -7.92 -18.30
N PRO A 172 17.31 -7.68 -19.17
CA PRO A 172 15.91 -7.94 -18.83
C PRO A 172 15.65 -9.42 -18.55
N VAL A 173 14.92 -9.73 -17.46
CA VAL A 173 14.58 -11.10 -17.04
C VAL A 173 13.09 -11.35 -17.22
N GLU A 174 12.74 -12.44 -17.88
CA GLU A 174 11.33 -12.87 -18.01
C GLU A 174 10.75 -13.22 -16.64
N GLN A 175 9.48 -12.87 -16.44
CA GLN A 175 8.79 -13.20 -15.21
C GLN A 175 8.37 -14.68 -15.18
N GLY A 176 8.41 -15.29 -13.98
CA GLY A 176 7.82 -16.60 -13.72
C GLY A 176 6.29 -16.58 -13.79
N VAL A 177 5.67 -17.76 -13.58
CA VAL A 177 4.23 -17.95 -13.71
C VAL A 177 3.45 -17.78 -12.41
N GLU A 178 4.12 -17.87 -11.26
CA GLU A 178 3.48 -17.73 -9.95
C GLU A 178 3.10 -16.28 -9.69
N LYS A 179 1.78 -16.03 -9.50
CA LYS A 179 1.25 -14.68 -9.26
C LYS A 179 0.16 -14.71 -8.21
N ASN A 180 0.28 -13.84 -7.21
CA ASN A 180 -0.82 -13.44 -6.36
C ASN A 180 -1.31 -12.08 -6.85
N ILE A 181 -2.55 -12.02 -7.32
CA ILE A 181 -3.14 -10.82 -7.94
C ILE A 181 -4.05 -10.16 -6.91
N TYR A 182 -3.76 -8.90 -6.58
CA TYR A 182 -4.55 -8.11 -5.64
C TYR A 182 -5.25 -6.97 -6.40
N THR A 183 -6.56 -7.06 -6.49
CA THR A 183 -7.39 -6.11 -7.24
C THR A 183 -7.96 -5.01 -6.35
N ALA A 184 -8.48 -3.94 -6.95
CA ALA A 184 -8.97 -2.77 -6.24
C ALA A 184 -10.22 -3.04 -5.37
N ASP A 185 -10.96 -4.10 -5.66
CA ASP A 185 -12.15 -4.54 -4.94
C ASP A 185 -11.86 -5.51 -3.80
N MET A 186 -10.65 -6.09 -3.74
CA MET A 186 -10.26 -6.97 -2.64
C MET A 186 -10.19 -6.22 -1.32
N ARG A 187 -10.68 -6.88 -0.27
CA ARG A 187 -10.66 -6.35 1.10
C ARG A 187 -10.12 -7.42 2.05
N PRO A 188 -9.51 -7.01 3.18
CA PRO A 188 -9.15 -7.93 4.26
C PRO A 188 -10.37 -8.72 4.75
N ALA A 189 -10.11 -9.91 5.29
CA ALA A 189 -11.15 -10.71 5.92
C ALA A 189 -11.96 -9.86 6.92
N ASN A 190 -13.26 -10.07 6.97
CA ASN A 190 -14.19 -9.34 7.82
C ASN A 190 -14.05 -7.81 7.71
N LEU A 191 -13.61 -7.30 6.53
CA LEU A 191 -13.38 -5.87 6.27
C LEU A 191 -12.41 -5.21 7.27
N GLY A 192 -11.47 -5.98 7.83
CA GLY A 192 -10.51 -5.54 8.84
C GLY A 192 -11.03 -5.58 10.28
N ALA A 193 -12.20 -6.16 10.55
CA ALA A 193 -12.65 -6.40 11.91
C ALA A 193 -11.87 -7.56 12.54
N LEU A 194 -11.42 -7.36 13.80
CA LEU A 194 -10.62 -8.33 14.53
C LEU A 194 -11.47 -9.54 14.93
N ASP A 195 -11.07 -10.71 14.45
CA ASP A 195 -11.65 -12.00 14.79
C ASP A 195 -10.78 -12.67 15.86
N PHE A 196 -11.16 -12.54 17.12
CA PHE A 196 -10.38 -13.07 18.26
C PHE A 196 -10.29 -14.60 18.31
N THR A 197 -11.03 -15.31 17.46
CA THR A 197 -10.85 -16.77 17.30
C THR A 197 -9.57 -17.12 16.53
N LYS A 198 -8.89 -16.13 15.98
CA LYS A 198 -7.60 -16.27 15.30
C LYS A 198 -6.44 -16.13 16.27
N PRO A 199 -5.24 -16.65 15.90
CA PRO A 199 -4.01 -16.40 16.64
C PRO A 199 -3.67 -14.91 16.76
N ALA A 200 -3.13 -14.52 17.91
CA ALA A 200 -2.76 -13.13 18.19
C ALA A 200 -1.82 -12.52 17.14
N VAL A 201 -0.92 -13.33 16.57
CA VAL A 201 0.00 -12.89 15.52
C VAL A 201 -0.72 -12.51 14.22
N GLU A 202 -1.84 -13.13 13.88
CA GLU A 202 -2.65 -12.77 12.71
C GLU A 202 -3.37 -11.43 12.94
N LEU A 203 -3.89 -11.21 14.17
CA LEU A 203 -4.51 -9.96 14.57
C LEU A 203 -3.50 -8.80 14.54
N ASP A 204 -2.29 -9.02 15.03
CA ASP A 204 -1.20 -8.05 15.00
C ASP A 204 -0.82 -7.67 13.58
N ARG A 205 -0.62 -8.66 12.71
CA ARG A 205 -0.35 -8.44 11.28
C ARG A 205 -1.44 -7.62 10.61
N LEU A 206 -2.71 -7.92 10.89
CA LEU A 206 -3.83 -7.18 10.33
C LEU A 206 -3.82 -5.70 10.76
N VAL A 207 -3.60 -5.42 12.05
CA VAL A 207 -3.54 -4.04 12.55
C VAL A 207 -2.40 -3.28 11.90
N ARG A 208 -1.20 -3.87 11.85
CA ARG A 208 -0.02 -3.24 11.23
C ARG A 208 -0.18 -3.09 9.70
N ALA A 209 -0.77 -4.06 9.03
CA ALA A 209 -1.04 -4.00 7.59
C ALA A 209 -2.06 -2.92 7.20
N LEU A 210 -2.92 -2.52 8.12
CA LEU A 210 -3.91 -1.47 7.90
C LEU A 210 -3.48 -0.12 8.47
N ASP A 211 -2.30 -0.03 9.10
CA ASP A 211 -1.74 1.22 9.60
C ASP A 211 -1.00 1.97 8.49
N PHE A 212 -1.60 3.05 8.02
CA PHE A 212 -1.04 4.02 7.06
C PHE A 212 -0.69 5.35 7.74
N GLY A 213 -0.48 5.34 9.06
CA GLY A 213 -0.18 6.56 9.81
C GLY A 213 -1.32 7.58 9.74
N THR A 214 -1.02 8.76 9.21
CA THR A 214 -2.02 9.84 9.03
C THR A 214 -2.74 9.80 7.68
N TYR A 215 -2.37 8.88 6.79
CA TYR A 215 -2.99 8.74 5.47
C TYR A 215 -4.14 7.75 5.50
N ALA A 216 -5.14 7.97 4.65
CA ALA A 216 -6.22 7.01 4.44
C ALA A 216 -5.69 5.72 3.80
N ASN A 217 -5.98 4.57 4.42
CA ASN A 217 -5.65 3.28 3.83
C ASN A 217 -6.76 2.85 2.85
N PRO A 218 -6.45 2.56 1.58
CA PRO A 218 -7.43 2.09 0.61
C PRO A 218 -8.14 0.77 1.01
N LEU A 219 -7.49 -0.05 1.85
CA LEU A 219 -8.06 -1.29 2.39
C LEU A 219 -8.92 -1.08 3.65
N GLY A 220 -9.03 0.16 4.13
CA GLY A 220 -9.71 0.51 5.37
C GLY A 220 -8.80 0.44 6.60
N ALA A 221 -9.36 0.44 7.79
CA ALA A 221 -8.65 0.38 9.06
C ALA A 221 -9.04 -0.87 9.87
N ALA A 222 -8.16 -1.31 10.77
CA ALA A 222 -8.50 -2.36 11.73
C ALA A 222 -9.62 -1.91 12.67
N LYS A 223 -10.53 -2.82 13.02
CA LYS A 223 -11.77 -2.51 13.76
C LYS A 223 -12.05 -3.51 14.86
N ILE A 224 -12.70 -3.04 15.91
CA ILE A 224 -13.32 -3.90 16.92
C ILE A 224 -14.83 -3.74 16.88
N TRP A 225 -15.55 -4.87 16.91
CA TRP A 225 -17.00 -4.95 17.01
C TRP A 225 -17.38 -5.20 18.47
N SER A 226 -18.22 -4.36 19.07
CA SER A 226 -18.65 -4.48 20.46
C SER A 226 -20.03 -5.10 20.66
N GLY A 227 -20.73 -5.41 19.57
CA GLY A 227 -22.14 -5.81 19.59
C GLY A 227 -23.10 -4.65 19.44
N THR A 228 -22.69 -3.45 19.81
CA THR A 228 -23.50 -2.22 19.71
C THR A 228 -22.90 -1.18 18.79
N GLY A 229 -21.67 -1.42 18.29
CA GLY A 229 -20.99 -0.49 17.38
C GLY A 229 -19.59 -0.92 17.03
N VAL A 230 -18.99 -0.15 16.13
CA VAL A 230 -17.62 -0.35 15.63
C VAL A 230 -16.72 0.78 16.09
N SER A 231 -15.51 0.43 16.47
CA SER A 231 -14.42 1.39 16.69
C SER A 231 -13.19 0.98 15.92
N LEU A 232 -12.43 1.96 15.42
CA LEU A 232 -11.14 1.71 14.81
C LEU A 232 -10.11 1.40 15.89
N VAL A 233 -9.16 0.50 15.56
CA VAL A 233 -8.06 0.08 16.42
C VAL A 233 -6.76 0.52 15.75
N GLY A 234 -6.00 1.39 16.40
CA GLY A 234 -4.76 1.92 15.86
C GLY A 234 -3.52 1.21 16.35
N SER A 235 -3.61 0.37 17.39
CA SER A 235 -2.47 -0.41 17.88
C SER A 235 -2.91 -1.73 18.50
N LEU A 236 -2.05 -2.74 18.35
CA LEU A 236 -2.19 -4.03 18.99
C LEU A 236 -0.81 -4.50 19.48
N LYS A 237 -0.74 -5.05 20.69
CA LYS A 237 0.45 -5.71 21.22
C LYS A 237 0.08 -7.09 21.75
N VAL A 238 0.83 -8.09 21.34
CA VAL A 238 0.69 -9.46 21.87
C VAL A 238 1.35 -9.52 23.24
N LYS A 239 0.63 -10.02 24.26
CA LYS A 239 1.22 -10.25 25.58
C LYS A 239 1.98 -11.57 25.63
N GLU A 240 3.00 -11.61 26.43
CA GLU A 240 3.71 -12.86 26.75
C GLU A 240 2.81 -13.82 27.53
N GLY A 241 2.99 -15.11 27.27
CA GLY A 241 2.21 -16.18 27.89
C GLY A 241 0.89 -16.48 27.21
N PRO A 242 0.25 -17.61 27.53
CA PRO A 242 -0.98 -18.04 26.90
C PRO A 242 -2.17 -17.14 27.22
N ALA A 243 -3.22 -17.25 26.42
CA ALA A 243 -4.49 -16.58 26.68
C ALA A 243 -5.02 -16.97 28.08
N SER A 244 -5.48 -15.98 28.85
CA SER A 244 -5.96 -16.17 30.22
C SER A 244 -7.43 -16.58 30.30
N ALA A 245 -8.17 -16.51 29.17
CA ALA A 245 -9.60 -16.80 29.06
C ALA A 245 -9.94 -17.28 27.64
N PRO A 246 -11.15 -17.75 27.36
CA PRO A 246 -11.57 -18.08 26.00
C PRO A 246 -11.47 -16.90 25.04
N ALA A 247 -11.29 -17.20 23.76
CA ALA A 247 -11.17 -16.18 22.70
C ALA A 247 -12.33 -15.19 22.71
N GLY A 248 -12.00 -13.91 22.58
CA GLY A 248 -12.98 -12.80 22.64
C GLY A 248 -13.36 -12.36 24.05
N HIS A 249 -12.82 -12.97 25.11
CA HIS A 249 -13.05 -12.51 26.47
C HIS A 249 -12.29 -11.22 26.77
N VAL A 250 -12.99 -10.21 27.29
CA VAL A 250 -12.41 -8.93 27.71
C VAL A 250 -11.78 -9.11 29.09
N VAL A 251 -10.46 -9.21 29.12
CA VAL A 251 -9.68 -9.45 30.36
C VAL A 251 -9.66 -8.20 31.24
N SER A 252 -9.41 -7.03 30.65
CA SER A 252 -9.41 -5.73 31.34
C SER A 252 -9.68 -4.58 30.39
N VAL A 253 -10.25 -3.53 30.94
CA VAL A 253 -10.39 -2.22 30.28
C VAL A 253 -9.77 -1.20 31.23
N ASP A 254 -8.84 -0.42 30.74
CA ASP A 254 -8.23 0.70 31.46
C ASP A 254 -8.40 2.01 30.69
N ASP A 255 -7.72 3.08 31.12
CA ASP A 255 -7.91 4.42 30.55
C ASP A 255 -7.43 4.56 29.08
N GLU A 256 -6.51 3.70 28.63
CA GLU A 256 -5.90 3.80 27.30
C GLU A 256 -6.11 2.54 26.46
N THR A 257 -6.31 1.38 27.10
CA THR A 257 -6.27 0.09 26.43
C THR A 257 -7.41 -0.84 26.81
N VAL A 258 -7.64 -1.82 25.94
CA VAL A 258 -8.50 -2.99 26.21
C VAL A 258 -7.66 -4.25 26.00
N THR A 259 -7.60 -5.10 27.02
CA THR A 259 -6.97 -6.43 26.89
C THR A 259 -8.04 -7.48 26.59
N VAL A 260 -7.83 -8.24 25.51
CA VAL A 260 -8.75 -9.28 25.03
C VAL A 260 -7.96 -10.59 24.85
N SER A 261 -8.57 -11.72 25.17
CA SER A 261 -8.01 -13.03 24.84
C SER A 261 -8.23 -13.35 23.36
N ALA A 262 -7.16 -13.63 22.62
CA ALA A 262 -7.22 -14.25 21.30
C ALA A 262 -7.18 -15.78 21.41
N ALA A 263 -7.04 -16.49 20.31
CA ALA A 263 -7.04 -17.97 20.32
C ALA A 263 -5.90 -18.57 21.16
N ASP A 264 -4.75 -17.90 21.23
CA ASP A 264 -3.50 -18.42 21.81
C ASP A 264 -2.90 -17.49 22.88
N HIS A 265 -3.01 -16.18 22.73
CA HIS A 265 -2.43 -15.18 23.63
C HIS A 265 -3.44 -14.09 23.96
N ASN A 266 -3.16 -13.31 25.01
CA ASN A 266 -3.87 -12.05 25.21
C ASN A 266 -3.28 -10.96 24.31
N VAL A 267 -4.13 -10.08 23.80
CA VAL A 267 -3.75 -8.90 23.01
C VAL A 267 -4.19 -7.64 23.72
N VAL A 268 -3.35 -6.61 23.67
CA VAL A 268 -3.61 -5.27 24.19
C VAL A 268 -3.89 -4.36 23.03
N LEU A 269 -5.12 -3.86 22.95
CA LEU A 269 -5.61 -2.95 21.92
C LEU A 269 -5.57 -1.52 22.42
N GLY A 270 -5.25 -0.57 21.56
CA GLY A 270 -5.19 0.84 21.90
C GLY A 270 -5.39 1.76 20.69
N ASN A 271 -5.25 3.07 20.95
CA ASN A 271 -5.42 4.11 19.94
C ASN A 271 -6.78 4.04 19.24
N PHE A 272 -7.83 3.90 20.04
CA PHE A 272 -9.20 3.78 19.53
C PHE A 272 -9.70 5.10 18.94
N ARG A 273 -10.44 4.99 17.83
CA ARG A 273 -11.11 6.10 17.18
C ARG A 273 -12.53 5.71 16.78
N CYS A 274 -13.41 6.70 16.67
CA CYS A 274 -14.69 6.50 16.00
C CYS A 274 -14.47 6.41 14.47
N LEU A 275 -15.49 6.04 13.72
CA LEU A 275 -15.43 5.95 12.27
C LEU A 275 -15.15 7.29 11.56
N ALA A 276 -15.40 8.42 12.24
CA ALA A 276 -15.04 9.76 11.75
C ALA A 276 -13.56 10.12 12.03
N GLY A 277 -12.80 9.22 12.70
CA GLY A 277 -11.40 9.42 13.00
C GLY A 277 -11.09 10.12 14.33
N GLU A 278 -12.11 10.52 15.10
CA GLU A 278 -11.93 11.15 16.40
C GLU A 278 -11.50 10.14 17.47
N PRO A 279 -10.60 10.51 18.39
CA PRO A 279 -10.19 9.65 19.50
C PRO A 279 -11.40 9.15 20.32
N ARG A 280 -11.34 7.90 20.75
CA ARG A 280 -12.37 7.25 21.55
C ARG A 280 -11.77 6.61 22.78
N HIS A 281 -12.32 6.92 23.96
CA HIS A 281 -11.90 6.34 25.22
C HIS A 281 -12.32 4.86 25.29
N PRO A 282 -11.48 3.95 25.84
CA PRO A 282 -11.81 2.52 25.95
C PRO A 282 -13.15 2.23 26.61
N ASN A 283 -13.52 2.95 27.67
CA ASN A 283 -14.81 2.80 28.34
C ASN A 283 -16.03 3.14 27.46
N ALA A 284 -15.83 3.93 26.39
CA ALA A 284 -16.89 4.26 25.44
C ALA A 284 -17.11 3.18 24.37
N LEU A 285 -16.31 2.09 24.38
CA LEU A 285 -16.46 0.98 23.43
C LEU A 285 -17.64 0.07 23.79
N GLY A 286 -18.17 0.15 25.01
CA GLY A 286 -19.24 -0.75 25.47
C GLY A 286 -18.74 -2.17 25.77
N LEU A 287 -17.46 -2.33 26.10
CA LEU A 287 -16.80 -3.61 26.39
C LEU A 287 -16.50 -3.70 27.90
N PRO A 288 -17.35 -4.29 28.71
CA PRO A 288 -17.07 -4.42 30.14
C PRO A 288 -15.99 -5.47 30.42
N SER A 289 -15.13 -5.20 31.40
CA SER A 289 -14.19 -6.24 31.92
C SER A 289 -14.96 -7.47 32.35
N GLY A 290 -14.45 -8.65 32.02
CA GLY A 290 -15.13 -9.92 32.25
C GLY A 290 -16.23 -10.24 31.23
N GLY A 291 -16.50 -9.33 30.29
CA GLY A 291 -17.46 -9.55 29.22
C GLY A 291 -16.91 -10.37 28.07
N GLN A 292 -17.80 -10.75 27.16
CA GLN A 292 -17.47 -11.47 25.94
C GLN A 292 -17.77 -10.57 24.75
N ILE A 293 -16.79 -10.40 23.86
CA ILE A 293 -17.02 -9.76 22.56
C ILE A 293 -17.92 -10.69 21.74
N PRO A 294 -19.03 -10.21 21.21
CA PRO A 294 -19.93 -11.04 20.42
C PRO A 294 -19.25 -11.47 19.11
N PRO A 295 -19.72 -12.58 18.51
CA PRO A 295 -19.28 -12.99 17.20
C PRO A 295 -19.44 -11.86 16.17
N LEU A 296 -18.53 -11.80 15.20
CA LEU A 296 -18.66 -10.87 14.07
C LEU A 296 -19.98 -11.15 13.33
N PRO A 297 -20.71 -10.11 12.92
CA PRO A 297 -21.89 -10.29 12.10
C PRO A 297 -21.49 -10.91 10.75
N THR A 298 -22.36 -11.77 10.21
CA THR A 298 -22.18 -12.28 8.86
C THR A 298 -22.40 -11.14 7.88
N LEU A 299 -21.36 -10.79 7.12
CA LEU A 299 -21.45 -9.82 6.04
C LEU A 299 -21.94 -10.55 4.78
N ASP A 300 -23.04 -10.10 4.21
CA ASP A 300 -23.48 -10.59 2.91
C ASP A 300 -22.68 -10.00 1.75
N ALA A 301 -22.79 -10.60 0.56
CA ALA A 301 -22.03 -10.19 -0.62
C ALA A 301 -22.36 -8.74 -1.05
N GLU A 302 -23.60 -8.29 -0.81
CA GLU A 302 -24.03 -6.94 -1.15
C GLU A 302 -23.36 -5.89 -0.22
N MET A 303 -23.25 -6.21 1.07
CA MET A 303 -22.51 -5.41 2.05
C MET A 303 -21.02 -5.32 1.72
N VAL A 304 -20.41 -6.45 1.34
CA VAL A 304 -18.99 -6.50 0.95
C VAL A 304 -18.75 -5.64 -0.31
N ASP A 305 -19.61 -5.77 -1.32
CA ASP A 305 -19.52 -5.00 -2.55
C ASP A 305 -19.79 -3.50 -2.35
N ALA A 306 -20.75 -3.16 -1.47
CA ALA A 306 -21.02 -1.78 -1.13
C ALA A 306 -19.88 -1.10 -0.35
N THR A 307 -19.13 -1.86 0.47
CA THR A 307 -17.93 -1.34 1.16
C THR A 307 -16.76 -1.17 0.21
N ALA A 308 -16.65 -1.96 -0.84
CA ALA A 308 -15.69 -1.73 -1.92
C ALA A 308 -15.92 -0.41 -2.66
N ARG A 309 -17.14 0.12 -2.64
CA ARG A 309 -17.53 1.37 -3.32
C ARG A 309 -17.55 2.63 -2.45
N GLY A 310 -17.36 2.51 -1.15
CA GLY A 310 -17.28 3.67 -0.26
C GLY A 310 -17.45 3.34 1.22
N GLU A 311 -16.54 3.83 2.04
CA GLU A 311 -16.49 3.63 3.50
C GLU A 311 -17.76 4.05 4.25
N VAL A 312 -18.57 4.93 3.68
CA VAL A 312 -19.84 5.42 4.27
C VAL A 312 -20.83 4.28 4.57
N TYR A 313 -20.74 3.18 3.81
CA TYR A 313 -21.65 2.04 4.00
C TYR A 313 -21.18 1.09 5.10
N LEU A 314 -19.88 0.95 5.31
CA LEU A 314 -19.31 0.24 6.46
C LEU A 314 -19.79 0.86 7.78
N GLN A 315 -19.86 2.18 7.82
CA GLN A 315 -20.38 2.90 8.95
C GLN A 315 -21.83 2.52 9.26
N LYS A 316 -22.66 2.28 8.25
CA LYS A 316 -24.06 1.90 8.39
C LYS A 316 -24.26 0.41 8.64
N ALA A 317 -23.51 -0.46 7.97
CA ALA A 317 -23.67 -1.91 8.06
C ALA A 317 -23.11 -2.51 9.36
N LEU A 318 -22.08 -1.88 9.95
CA LEU A 318 -21.49 -2.28 11.22
C LEU A 318 -21.89 -1.40 12.41
N ALA A 319 -22.66 -0.33 12.19
CA ALA A 319 -23.21 0.54 13.24
C ALA A 319 -24.75 0.39 13.38
N GLY A 320 -25.34 -0.50 12.60
CA GLY A 320 -26.75 -0.82 12.49
C GLY A 320 -27.46 -1.37 13.45
#